data_8d5c68206b1c1bc4cc31f16e8654ca26
#
_entry.id   8d5c68206b1c1bc4cc31f16e8654ca26
#
_cell.length_a   1.000
_cell.length_b   1.000
_cell.length_c   1.000
_cell.angle_alpha   90.00
_cell.angle_beta   90.00
_cell.angle_gamma   90.00
#
_symmetry.space_group_name_H-M   'P 1'
#
loop_
_entity.id
_entity.type
_entity.pdbx_description
1 polymer ?
#
loop_
_entity_poly.entity_id
_entity_poly.type
_entity_poly.pdbx_seq_one_letter_code
_entity_poly.pdbx_strand_id
1 'polypeptide(L)'
;MNDIEIADLYQELIVDHSRRPRNYRRLENATRQAEGFNPLCGDKVKVYVDLENDVVRDISFEGEGCAISKASASLMTETIKGKSKAEVEQLFSRFRHLATGTGDGSGLGKLAVFSVLRGFPARVKCATLVWHTLHAALEQTANIVSTE
;
A
#
# COMPACT_ATOMS: atom_id res chain seq x y z
N MET A 1 18.54 -1.39 -13.42
CA MET A 1 19.08 -1.37 -12.04
C MET A 1 19.49 -2.74 -11.60
N ASN A 2 20.65 -2.86 -10.97
CA ASN A 2 21.07 -4.14 -10.37
C ASN A 2 20.48 -4.28 -8.96
N ASP A 3 20.65 -5.44 -8.36
CA ASP A 3 20.04 -5.77 -7.06
C ASP A 3 20.54 -4.85 -5.94
N ILE A 4 21.81 -4.42 -5.99
CA ILE A 4 22.40 -3.51 -4.99
C ILE A 4 21.74 -2.14 -5.08
N GLU A 5 21.57 -1.62 -6.29
CA GLU A 5 20.92 -0.32 -6.52
C GLU A 5 19.46 -0.33 -6.06
N ILE A 6 18.74 -1.42 -6.34
CA ILE A 6 17.36 -1.58 -5.92
C ILE A 6 17.26 -1.63 -4.39
N ALA A 7 18.16 -2.36 -3.73
CA ALA A 7 18.19 -2.46 -2.27
C ALA A 7 18.46 -1.09 -1.63
N ASP A 8 19.39 -0.33 -2.17
CA ASP A 8 19.71 1.02 -1.67
C ASP A 8 18.52 1.95 -1.83
N LEU A 9 17.87 1.93 -3.00
CA LEU A 9 16.69 2.74 -3.25
C LEU A 9 15.52 2.34 -2.34
N TYR A 10 15.35 1.04 -2.12
CA TYR A 10 14.35 0.53 -1.19
C TYR A 10 14.56 1.13 0.20
N GLN A 11 15.79 1.08 0.74
CA GLN A 11 16.09 1.64 2.05
C GLN A 11 15.79 3.12 2.12
N GLU A 12 16.21 3.89 1.12
CA GLU A 12 15.96 5.34 1.06
C GLU A 12 14.46 5.64 1.08
N LEU A 13 13.68 4.95 0.26
CA LEU A 13 12.24 5.17 0.17
C LEU A 13 11.52 4.75 1.46
N ILE A 14 11.90 3.62 2.06
CA ILE A 14 11.30 3.16 3.31
C ILE A 14 11.57 4.15 4.44
N VAL A 15 12.81 4.62 4.58
CA VAL A 15 13.15 5.59 5.62
C VAL A 15 12.39 6.90 5.42
N ASP A 16 12.39 7.44 4.20
CA ASP A 16 11.72 8.70 3.90
C ASP A 16 10.21 8.61 4.13
N HIS A 17 9.56 7.61 3.55
CA HIS A 17 8.11 7.47 3.64
C HIS A 17 7.62 7.01 5.01
N SER A 18 8.45 6.35 5.81
CA SER A 18 8.08 5.99 7.18
C SER A 18 8.21 7.16 8.15
N ARG A 19 9.17 8.05 7.90
CA ARG A 19 9.37 9.23 8.73
C ARG A 19 8.48 10.40 8.35
N ARG A 20 8.19 10.55 7.07
CA ARG A 20 7.38 11.63 6.51
C ARG A 20 6.33 11.04 5.56
N PRO A 21 5.38 10.26 6.11
CA PRO A 21 4.37 9.63 5.26
C PRO A 21 3.50 10.69 4.57
N ARG A 22 3.24 10.47 3.29
CA ARG A 22 2.37 11.32 2.50
C ARG A 22 0.94 10.88 2.72
N ASN A 23 0.04 11.87 2.74
CA ASN A 23 -1.39 11.61 2.93
C ASN A 23 -1.73 10.92 4.26
N TYR A 24 -0.91 11.12 5.28
CA TYR A 24 -1.15 10.60 6.62
C TYR A 24 -2.09 11.55 7.36
N ARG A 25 -3.37 11.32 7.24
CA ARG A 25 -4.41 12.15 7.85
C ARG A 25 -5.75 11.45 7.77
N ARG A 26 -6.69 11.93 8.55
CA ARG A 26 -8.09 11.54 8.42
C ARG A 26 -8.70 12.34 7.26
N LEU A 27 -9.54 11.68 6.46
CA LEU A 27 -10.25 12.31 5.36
C LEU A 27 -11.72 12.48 5.76
N GLU A 28 -12.13 13.72 6.06
CA GLU A 28 -13.47 14.00 6.61
C GLU A 28 -14.60 13.69 5.63
N ASN A 29 -14.35 13.85 4.33
CA ASN A 29 -15.36 13.62 3.30
C ASN A 29 -15.18 12.28 2.58
N ALA A 30 -14.58 11.30 3.23
CA ALA A 30 -14.40 9.98 2.65
C ALA A 30 -15.74 9.32 2.35
N THR A 31 -15.86 8.76 1.15
CA THR A 31 -17.03 7.99 0.74
C THR A 31 -16.85 6.50 1.00
N ARG A 32 -15.61 6.06 1.19
CA ARG A 32 -15.25 4.67 1.49
C ARG A 32 -14.19 4.65 2.58
N GLN A 33 -14.24 3.64 3.42
CA GLN A 33 -13.17 3.41 4.40
C GLN A 33 -13.11 1.95 4.80
N ALA A 34 -11.95 1.49 5.24
CA ALA A 34 -11.75 0.17 5.80
C ALA A 34 -10.56 0.18 6.76
N GLU A 35 -10.50 -0.81 7.63
CA GLU A 35 -9.39 -1.00 8.56
C GLU A 35 -8.68 -2.31 8.23
N GLY A 36 -7.37 -2.31 8.36
CA GLY A 36 -6.54 -3.49 8.18
C GLY A 36 -5.71 -3.78 9.42
N PHE A 37 -5.45 -5.06 9.65
CA PHE A 37 -4.73 -5.49 10.83
C PHE A 37 -3.82 -6.68 10.49
N ASN A 38 -2.56 -6.60 10.93
CA ASN A 38 -1.62 -7.70 10.84
C ASN A 38 -1.19 -8.07 12.26
N PRO A 39 -1.77 -9.13 12.84
CA PRO A 39 -1.49 -9.49 14.24
C PRO A 39 -0.06 -9.94 14.48
N LEU A 40 0.64 -10.44 13.46
CA LEU A 40 2.03 -10.90 13.61
C LEU A 40 2.98 -9.73 13.92
N CYS A 41 2.72 -8.55 13.35
CA CYS A 41 3.59 -7.38 13.51
C CYS A 41 2.92 -6.27 14.33
N GLY A 42 1.65 -6.43 14.69
CA GLY A 42 0.91 -5.37 15.37
C GLY A 42 0.54 -4.20 14.48
N ASP A 43 0.69 -4.34 13.17
CA ASP A 43 0.34 -3.27 12.23
C ASP A 43 -1.16 -3.06 12.18
N LYS A 44 -1.57 -1.80 12.23
CA LYS A 44 -2.97 -1.38 12.06
C LYS A 44 -2.99 -0.23 11.07
N VAL A 45 -3.90 -0.28 10.12
CA VAL A 45 -4.06 0.79 9.14
C VAL A 45 -5.52 1.06 8.90
N LYS A 46 -5.87 2.34 8.74
CA LYS A 46 -7.19 2.76 8.31
C LYS A 46 -7.03 3.55 7.03
N VAL A 47 -7.77 3.15 6.00
CA VAL A 47 -7.70 3.78 4.69
C VAL A 47 -9.02 4.52 4.44
N TYR A 48 -8.90 5.77 4.03
CA TYR A 48 -10.03 6.64 3.66
C TYR A 48 -9.92 6.96 2.18
N VAL A 49 -11.02 6.83 1.46
CA VAL A 49 -11.05 7.12 0.03
C VAL A 49 -12.25 8.02 -0.28
N ASP A 50 -12.00 9.07 -1.06
CA ASP A 50 -13.07 9.84 -1.70
C ASP A 50 -13.16 9.33 -3.13
N LEU A 51 -14.15 8.47 -3.38
CA LEU A 51 -14.39 7.85 -4.69
C LEU A 51 -15.54 8.57 -5.37
N GLU A 52 -15.30 9.09 -6.57
CA GLU A 52 -16.33 9.77 -7.36
C GLU A 52 -16.24 9.29 -8.81
N ASN A 53 -17.36 8.79 -9.34
CA ASN A 53 -17.43 8.23 -10.70
C ASN A 53 -16.37 7.16 -10.95
N ASP A 54 -16.15 6.29 -9.95
CA ASP A 54 -15.13 5.24 -9.99
C ASP A 54 -13.69 5.77 -10.14
N VAL A 55 -13.45 7.02 -9.77
CA VAL A 55 -12.10 7.62 -9.74
C VAL A 55 -11.77 8.00 -8.30
N VAL A 56 -10.56 7.67 -7.87
CA VAL A 56 -10.03 8.03 -6.56
C VAL A 56 -9.64 9.51 -6.59
N ARG A 57 -10.51 10.37 -6.12
CA ARG A 57 -10.26 11.81 -6.08
C ARG A 57 -9.27 12.16 -4.99
N ASP A 58 -9.38 11.52 -3.85
CA ASP A 58 -8.48 11.72 -2.74
C ASP A 58 -8.37 10.43 -1.94
N ILE A 59 -7.26 10.28 -1.25
CA ILE A 59 -7.00 9.10 -0.42
C ILE A 59 -6.07 9.51 0.71
N SER A 60 -6.30 8.93 1.87
CA SER A 60 -5.44 9.13 3.02
C SER A 60 -5.43 7.88 3.88
N PHE A 61 -4.54 7.84 4.85
CA PHE A 61 -4.49 6.75 5.80
C PHE A 61 -4.02 7.24 7.15
N GLU A 62 -4.34 6.44 8.16
CA GLU A 62 -3.83 6.58 9.51
C GLU A 62 -3.47 5.20 10.01
N GLY A 63 -2.63 5.11 11.02
CA GLY A 63 -2.36 3.84 11.64
C GLY A 63 -1.04 3.79 12.38
N GLU A 64 -0.76 2.63 12.93
CA GLU A 64 0.45 2.30 13.66
C GLU A 64 1.05 1.05 13.05
N GLY A 65 2.36 0.98 13.01
CA GLY A 65 3.00 -0.21 12.48
C GLY A 65 4.46 -0.02 12.17
N CYS A 66 5.05 -1.02 11.56
CA CYS A 66 6.46 -0.99 11.20
C CYS A 66 6.72 -0.02 10.04
N ALA A 67 8.00 0.27 9.82
CA ALA A 67 8.41 1.18 8.75
C ALA A 67 7.94 0.70 7.36
N ILE A 68 7.94 -0.61 7.13
CA ILE A 68 7.52 -1.19 5.85
C ILE A 68 6.04 -0.93 5.60
N SER A 69 5.20 -1.18 6.61
CA SER A 69 3.75 -0.95 6.53
C SER A 69 3.44 0.52 6.23
N LYS A 70 4.05 1.41 6.98
CA LYS A 70 3.83 2.86 6.84
C LYS A 70 4.33 3.37 5.49
N ALA A 71 5.51 2.94 5.06
CA ALA A 71 6.05 3.36 3.78
C ALA A 71 5.25 2.83 2.60
N SER A 72 4.79 1.58 2.68
CA SER A 72 3.92 1.01 1.64
C SER A 72 2.62 1.82 1.51
N ALA A 73 2.01 2.16 2.65
CA ALA A 73 0.78 2.96 2.66
C ALA A 73 1.01 4.34 2.03
N SER A 74 2.10 5.00 2.42
CA SER A 74 2.45 6.31 1.89
C SER A 74 2.66 6.27 0.36
N LEU A 75 3.45 5.33 -0.12
CA LEU A 75 3.72 5.15 -1.56
C LEU A 75 2.45 4.77 -2.33
N MET A 76 1.62 3.92 -1.76
CA MET A 76 0.33 3.56 -2.35
C MET A 76 -0.54 4.79 -2.57
N THR A 77 -0.71 5.62 -1.54
CA THR A 77 -1.57 6.80 -1.64
C THR A 77 -1.08 7.78 -2.69
N GLU A 78 0.23 7.98 -2.80
CA GLU A 78 0.81 8.81 -3.87
C GLU A 78 0.52 8.25 -5.26
N THR A 79 0.62 6.93 -5.39
CA THR A 79 0.52 6.27 -6.69
C THR A 79 -0.91 6.24 -7.21
N ILE A 80 -1.89 5.98 -6.34
CA ILE A 80 -3.26 5.72 -6.78
C ILE A 80 -4.17 6.94 -6.83
N LYS A 81 -3.79 8.04 -6.21
CA LYS A 81 -4.60 9.26 -6.23
C LYS A 81 -4.79 9.71 -7.68
N GLY A 82 -6.03 9.95 -8.06
CA GLY A 82 -6.39 10.35 -9.41
C GLY A 82 -6.64 9.21 -10.39
N LYS A 83 -6.45 7.96 -9.97
CA LYS A 83 -6.63 6.80 -10.84
C LYS A 83 -8.03 6.22 -10.70
N SER A 84 -8.48 5.53 -11.75
CA SER A 84 -9.76 4.84 -11.72
C SER A 84 -9.66 3.57 -10.86
N LYS A 85 -10.82 3.11 -10.39
CA LYS A 85 -10.93 1.87 -9.63
C LYS A 85 -10.29 0.69 -10.40
N ALA A 86 -10.52 0.60 -11.70
CA ALA A 86 -9.94 -0.45 -12.54
C ALA A 86 -8.41 -0.38 -12.58
N GLU A 87 -7.86 0.82 -12.71
CA GLU A 87 -6.41 1.02 -12.70
C GLU A 87 -5.79 0.64 -11.34
N VAL A 88 -6.47 0.98 -10.25
CA VAL A 88 -6.04 0.62 -8.89
C VAL A 88 -5.99 -0.89 -8.73
N GLU A 89 -6.99 -1.62 -9.22
CA GLU A 89 -7.02 -3.08 -9.15
C GLU A 89 -5.86 -3.71 -9.94
N GLN A 90 -5.54 -3.17 -11.10
CA GLN A 90 -4.39 -3.63 -11.89
C GLN A 90 -3.07 -3.39 -11.16
N LEU A 91 -2.92 -2.22 -10.54
CA LEU A 91 -1.72 -1.90 -9.76
C LEU A 91 -1.58 -2.82 -8.55
N PHE A 92 -2.67 -3.10 -7.87
CA PHE A 92 -2.67 -4.02 -6.73
C PHE A 92 -2.21 -5.43 -7.17
N SER A 93 -2.77 -5.93 -8.25
CA SER A 93 -2.39 -7.23 -8.78
C SER A 93 -0.89 -7.28 -9.10
N ARG A 94 -0.38 -6.27 -9.79
CA ARG A 94 1.05 -6.19 -10.14
C ARG A 94 1.94 -6.07 -8.91
N PHE A 95 1.55 -5.25 -7.95
CA PHE A 95 2.28 -5.08 -6.70
C PHE A 95 2.37 -6.39 -5.93
N ARG A 96 1.26 -7.09 -5.82
CA ARG A 96 1.19 -8.37 -5.11
C ARG A 96 2.08 -9.43 -5.79
N HIS A 97 2.04 -9.52 -7.11
CA HIS A 97 2.90 -10.43 -7.86
C HIS A 97 4.37 -10.08 -7.66
N LEU A 98 4.72 -8.80 -7.72
CA LEU A 98 6.08 -8.35 -7.48
C LEU A 98 6.57 -8.77 -6.09
N ALA A 99 5.80 -8.48 -5.06
CA ALA A 99 6.18 -8.74 -3.67
C ALA A 99 6.29 -10.24 -3.37
N THR A 100 5.51 -11.07 -4.06
CA THR A 100 5.52 -12.54 -3.88
C THR A 100 6.49 -13.25 -4.81
N GLY A 101 7.17 -12.54 -5.70
CA GLY A 101 8.26 -13.09 -6.49
C GLY A 101 7.94 -13.47 -7.93
N THR A 102 6.75 -13.13 -8.44
CA THR A 102 6.31 -13.53 -9.77
C THR A 102 6.25 -12.40 -10.80
N GLY A 103 6.39 -11.14 -10.35
CA GLY A 103 6.34 -9.99 -11.24
C GLY A 103 7.70 -9.34 -11.47
N ASP A 104 7.80 -8.49 -12.49
CA ASP A 104 9.02 -7.77 -12.85
C ASP A 104 9.02 -6.28 -12.49
N GLY A 105 7.95 -5.79 -11.88
CA GLY A 105 7.84 -4.39 -11.50
C GLY A 105 7.37 -3.44 -12.59
N SER A 106 7.04 -3.96 -13.78
CA SER A 106 6.55 -3.12 -14.89
C SER A 106 5.31 -2.32 -14.48
N GLY A 107 5.33 -1.01 -14.75
CA GLY A 107 4.21 -0.13 -14.49
C GLY A 107 4.02 0.27 -13.02
N LEU A 108 4.92 -0.13 -12.13
CA LEU A 108 4.81 0.15 -10.69
C LEU A 108 5.60 1.37 -10.22
N GLY A 109 6.50 1.91 -11.05
CA GLY A 109 7.32 3.05 -10.64
C GLY A 109 8.12 2.77 -9.38
N LYS A 110 8.05 3.65 -8.41
CA LYS A 110 8.75 3.51 -7.11
C LYS A 110 8.38 2.24 -6.36
N LEU A 111 7.16 1.73 -6.54
CA LEU A 111 6.71 0.52 -5.88
C LEU A 111 7.51 -0.72 -6.27
N ALA A 112 8.23 -0.67 -7.40
CA ALA A 112 9.06 -1.78 -7.85
C ALA A 112 10.17 -2.15 -6.86
N VAL A 113 10.57 -1.24 -5.97
CA VAL A 113 11.60 -1.51 -4.95
C VAL A 113 11.15 -2.61 -3.97
N PHE A 114 9.85 -2.86 -3.84
CA PHE A 114 9.35 -3.89 -2.94
C PHE A 114 9.70 -5.32 -3.40
N SER A 115 10.31 -5.48 -4.57
CA SER A 115 10.89 -6.78 -4.98
C SER A 115 11.93 -7.28 -3.99
N VAL A 116 12.52 -6.38 -3.20
CA VAL A 116 13.47 -6.72 -2.12
C VAL A 116 12.83 -7.64 -1.08
N LEU A 117 11.50 -7.62 -0.94
CA LEU A 117 10.79 -8.43 0.05
C LEU A 117 10.62 -9.90 -0.35
N ARG A 118 10.97 -10.26 -1.58
CA ARG A 118 10.90 -11.65 -2.05
C ARG A 118 11.72 -12.54 -1.11
N GLY A 119 11.12 -13.62 -0.66
CA GLY A 119 11.77 -14.51 0.30
C GLY A 119 11.59 -14.14 1.77
N PHE A 120 10.85 -13.04 2.05
CA PHE A 120 10.55 -12.61 3.43
C PHE A 120 9.04 -12.51 3.63
N PRO A 121 8.33 -13.65 3.79
CA PRO A 121 6.85 -13.65 3.82
C PRO A 121 6.23 -12.72 4.87
N ALA A 122 6.84 -12.61 6.04
CA ALA A 122 6.33 -11.74 7.10
C ALA A 122 6.36 -10.27 6.67
N ARG A 123 7.43 -9.86 5.98
CA ARG A 123 7.57 -8.49 5.49
C ARG A 123 6.63 -8.20 4.31
N VAL A 124 6.39 -9.22 3.48
CA VAL A 124 5.40 -9.11 2.40
C VAL A 124 4.02 -8.81 2.97
N LYS A 125 3.64 -9.47 4.06
CA LYS A 125 2.36 -9.21 4.73
C LYS A 125 2.26 -7.77 5.25
N CYS A 126 3.36 -7.22 5.79
CA CYS A 126 3.40 -5.83 6.22
C CYS A 126 3.19 -4.88 5.03
N ALA A 127 3.83 -5.14 3.90
CA ALA A 127 3.72 -4.28 2.72
C ALA A 127 2.37 -4.37 2.04
N THR A 128 1.73 -5.54 2.04
CA THR A 128 0.48 -5.76 1.32
C THR A 128 -0.77 -5.42 2.14
N LEU A 129 -0.65 -5.26 3.45
CA LEU A 129 -1.80 -4.99 4.33
C LEU A 129 -2.62 -3.79 3.85
N VAL A 130 -1.98 -2.67 3.57
CA VAL A 130 -2.68 -1.46 3.16
C VAL A 130 -3.37 -1.63 1.81
N TRP A 131 -2.79 -2.42 0.91
CA TRP A 131 -3.38 -2.70 -0.40
C TRP A 131 -4.64 -3.55 -0.27
N HIS A 132 -4.62 -4.58 0.57
CA HIS A 132 -5.81 -5.38 0.86
C HIS A 132 -6.90 -4.52 1.52
N THR A 133 -6.50 -3.61 2.40
CA THR A 133 -7.42 -2.68 3.06
C THR A 133 -8.06 -1.72 2.06
N LEU A 134 -7.26 -1.19 1.14
CA LEU A 134 -7.76 -0.34 0.06
C LEU A 134 -8.75 -1.09 -0.81
N HIS A 135 -8.42 -2.33 -1.20
CA HIS A 135 -9.31 -3.17 -2.01
C HIS A 135 -10.66 -3.35 -1.31
N ALA A 136 -10.65 -3.67 -0.01
CA ALA A 136 -11.87 -3.83 0.76
C ALA A 136 -12.69 -2.53 0.81
N ALA A 137 -12.04 -1.39 0.96
CA ALA A 137 -12.71 -0.10 0.95
C ALA A 137 -13.39 0.17 -0.40
N LEU A 138 -12.68 -0.06 -1.50
CA LEU A 138 -13.21 0.18 -2.85
C LEU A 138 -14.36 -0.77 -3.20
N GLU A 139 -14.27 -2.03 -2.81
CA GLU A 139 -15.28 -3.04 -3.10
C GLU A 139 -16.39 -3.11 -2.05
N GLN A 140 -16.19 -2.48 -0.90
CA GLN A 140 -17.10 -2.59 0.25
C GLN A 140 -17.32 -4.04 0.68
N THR A 141 -16.31 -4.89 0.53
CA THR A 141 -16.41 -6.33 0.86
C THR A 141 -16.27 -6.58 2.35
N ALA A 142 -15.53 -5.73 3.06
CA ALA A 142 -15.33 -5.84 4.51
C ALA A 142 -14.93 -4.49 5.06
N ASN A 143 -15.26 -4.24 6.34
CA ASN A 143 -14.81 -3.04 7.05
C ASN A 143 -13.46 -3.29 7.72
N ILE A 144 -13.14 -4.55 8.00
CA ILE A 144 -11.91 -4.95 8.67
C ILE A 144 -11.27 -6.09 7.88
N VAL A 145 -9.96 -5.98 7.63
CA VAL A 145 -9.16 -6.95 6.89
C VAL A 145 -7.99 -7.40 7.76
N SER A 146 -7.64 -8.67 7.68
CA SER A 146 -6.47 -9.21 8.39
C SER A 146 -5.55 -9.93 7.41
N THR A 147 -4.23 -9.78 7.61
CA THR A 147 -3.20 -10.49 6.85
C THR A 147 -2.42 -11.46 7.72
N GLU A 148 -3.12 -12.25 8.48
CA GLU A 148 -2.49 -13.31 9.29
C GLU A 148 -1.64 -14.28 8.46
#